data_158f155ddd268d83c08b134ebbdb3879
#
_entry.id   158f155ddd268d83c08b134ebbdb3879
#
_cell.length_a   1.000
_cell.length_b   1.000
_cell.length_c   1.000
_cell.angle_alpha   90.00
_cell.angle_beta   90.00
_cell.angle_gamma   90.00
#
_symmetry.space_group_name_H-M   'P 1'
#
loop_
_entity.id
_entity.type
_entity.pdbx_description
1 polymer ?
#
loop_
_entity_poly.entity_id
_entity_poly.type
_entity_poly.pdbx_seq_one_letter_code
_entity_poly.pdbx_strand_id
1 'polypeptide(L)'
;MQVNQSEMKDLKAVLSVTLEPADYQEEVNKQIKQVRQKAQMPGFRPGMVPAGLVKKMYGKGILADVLNKQVGEALQKHIEENKLQILGEPLPNEESPKIDLDNDTTFTFAFDIAVAPEFDAKLNGKNKVAEYEIEVTDEMVQKQVDAYANRFGEYIPEDKEAGKKAEVIPAKIDAELFAKVYGDNTPKDEAEFRARVKADIQASMAEESKYRFGLDLKAAVLKKMEKVEFPEDFLRRWVLATNEKMTAEELDKDFPKMIEELKWHLAKDQLMKEFDVKVEKEDVEGYAKEVARMQFMQYGLMHVEDEYLSNYANEMLKNEDQLRGIVERVVENKIYDGLKGVVKVEPKKISHDDFGKLFK
;
A
#
# COMPACT_ATOMS: atom_id res chain seq x y z
N MET A 1 0.16 -28.04 -25.97
CA MET A 1 -0.36 -27.39 -24.73
C MET A 1 -1.66 -26.70 -25.03
N GLN A 2 -2.72 -27.02 -24.29
CA GLN A 2 -4.07 -26.51 -24.50
C GLN A 2 -4.59 -25.95 -23.17
N VAL A 3 -5.13 -24.72 -23.20
CA VAL A 3 -5.81 -24.09 -22.07
C VAL A 3 -7.28 -23.93 -22.43
N ASN A 4 -8.15 -24.50 -21.61
CA ASN A 4 -9.60 -24.38 -21.74
C ASN A 4 -10.16 -23.65 -20.54
N GLN A 5 -11.04 -22.69 -20.79
CA GLN A 5 -11.77 -21.95 -19.77
C GLN A 5 -13.23 -22.44 -19.74
N SER A 6 -13.74 -22.73 -18.55
CA SER A 6 -15.16 -22.99 -18.37
C SER A 6 -16.01 -21.71 -18.60
N GLU A 7 -17.30 -21.85 -18.71
CA GLU A 7 -18.21 -20.71 -18.70
C GLU A 7 -18.02 -19.90 -17.40
N MET A 8 -17.97 -18.56 -17.53
CA MET A 8 -17.89 -17.66 -16.39
C MET A 8 -19.22 -17.63 -15.64
N LYS A 9 -19.20 -17.99 -14.36
CA LYS A 9 -20.38 -17.95 -13.50
C LYS A 9 -20.04 -17.27 -12.19
N ASP A 10 -20.85 -16.28 -11.81
CA ASP A 10 -20.66 -15.51 -10.57
C ASP A 10 -19.23 -15.00 -10.38
N LEU A 11 -18.66 -14.44 -11.46
CA LEU A 11 -17.28 -13.95 -11.52
C LEU A 11 -16.19 -15.01 -11.31
N LYS A 12 -16.54 -16.28 -11.42
CA LYS A 12 -15.61 -17.42 -11.27
C LYS A 12 -15.59 -18.26 -12.53
N ALA A 13 -14.43 -18.84 -12.83
CA ALA A 13 -14.26 -19.83 -13.88
C ALA A 13 -13.19 -20.84 -13.49
N VAL A 14 -13.17 -21.97 -14.18
CA VAL A 14 -12.12 -22.97 -14.06
C VAL A 14 -11.26 -22.92 -15.32
N LEU A 15 -9.94 -22.75 -15.13
CA LEU A 15 -8.96 -22.90 -16.20
C LEU A 15 -8.35 -24.29 -16.13
N SER A 16 -8.50 -25.05 -17.20
CA SER A 16 -7.91 -26.38 -17.33
C SER A 16 -6.74 -26.36 -18.31
N VAL A 17 -5.55 -26.67 -17.84
CA VAL A 17 -4.32 -26.72 -18.63
C VAL A 17 -3.99 -28.18 -18.89
N THR A 18 -3.97 -28.60 -20.15
CA THR A 18 -3.60 -29.93 -20.57
C THR A 18 -2.25 -29.90 -21.28
N LEU A 19 -1.31 -30.70 -20.76
CA LEU A 19 0.03 -30.89 -21.29
C LEU A 19 0.18 -32.30 -21.87
N GLU A 20 0.60 -32.37 -23.12
CA GLU A 20 0.94 -33.62 -23.82
C GLU A 20 2.47 -33.80 -23.82
N PRO A 21 2.99 -35.02 -24.12
CA PRO A 21 4.43 -35.30 -24.15
C PRO A 21 5.21 -34.32 -25.05
N ALA A 22 4.61 -33.87 -26.17
CA ALA A 22 5.23 -32.92 -27.08
C ALA A 22 5.51 -31.57 -26.42
N ASP A 23 4.76 -31.20 -25.38
CA ASP A 23 4.89 -29.91 -24.72
C ASP A 23 6.05 -29.88 -23.72
N TYR A 24 6.28 -30.97 -22.96
CA TYR A 24 7.21 -30.97 -21.82
C TYR A 24 8.46 -31.86 -21.99
N GLN A 25 8.41 -32.87 -22.88
CA GLN A 25 9.45 -33.91 -22.93
C GLN A 25 10.84 -33.35 -23.31
N GLU A 26 10.90 -32.36 -24.16
CA GLU A 26 12.17 -31.74 -24.58
C GLU A 26 12.83 -31.04 -23.39
N GLU A 27 12.06 -30.25 -22.62
CA GLU A 27 12.60 -29.52 -21.47
C GLU A 27 12.98 -30.49 -20.33
N VAL A 28 12.20 -31.55 -20.10
CA VAL A 28 12.56 -32.62 -19.15
C VAL A 28 13.89 -33.25 -19.55
N ASN A 29 14.10 -33.61 -20.82
CA ASN A 29 15.34 -34.19 -21.28
C ASN A 29 16.53 -33.24 -21.15
N LYS A 30 16.32 -31.97 -21.39
CA LYS A 30 17.31 -30.88 -21.21
C LYS A 30 17.71 -30.74 -19.74
N GLN A 31 16.75 -30.73 -18.83
CA GLN A 31 17.04 -30.65 -17.39
C GLN A 31 17.71 -31.92 -16.85
N ILE A 32 17.30 -33.10 -17.29
CA ILE A 32 18.00 -34.34 -16.95
C ILE A 32 19.47 -34.28 -17.38
N LYS A 33 19.76 -33.74 -18.57
CA LYS A 33 21.12 -33.54 -19.06
C LYS A 33 21.91 -32.54 -18.21
N GLN A 34 21.30 -31.45 -17.78
CA GLN A 34 21.92 -30.47 -16.88
C GLN A 34 22.22 -31.04 -15.49
N VAL A 35 21.25 -31.78 -14.90
CA VAL A 35 21.42 -32.44 -13.60
C VAL A 35 22.53 -33.50 -13.69
N ARG A 36 22.57 -34.25 -14.79
CA ARG A 36 23.63 -35.22 -15.03
C ARG A 36 25.04 -34.63 -15.00
N GLN A 37 25.22 -33.44 -15.57
CA GLN A 37 26.53 -32.75 -15.56
C GLN A 37 26.98 -32.33 -14.18
N LYS A 38 26.04 -32.05 -13.27
CA LYS A 38 26.31 -31.56 -11.90
C LYS A 38 26.21 -32.69 -10.86
N ALA A 39 25.61 -33.84 -11.22
CA ALA A 39 25.37 -34.92 -10.29
C ALA A 39 26.67 -35.53 -9.75
N GLN A 40 26.76 -35.63 -8.44
CA GLN A 40 27.82 -36.31 -7.73
C GLN A 40 27.24 -37.61 -7.13
N MET A 41 27.73 -38.74 -7.56
CA MET A 41 27.29 -40.04 -7.04
C MET A 41 28.50 -40.93 -6.67
N PRO A 42 28.42 -41.67 -5.55
CA PRO A 42 29.44 -42.65 -5.20
C PRO A 42 29.68 -43.62 -6.35
N GLY A 43 30.94 -43.81 -6.73
CA GLY A 43 31.34 -44.70 -7.82
C GLY A 43 31.31 -44.09 -9.23
N PHE A 44 30.91 -42.83 -9.39
CA PHE A 44 30.93 -42.14 -10.69
C PHE A 44 31.68 -40.83 -10.61
N ARG A 45 32.45 -40.50 -11.64
CA ARG A 45 33.06 -39.16 -11.79
C ARG A 45 31.94 -38.15 -12.11
N PRO A 46 32.01 -36.90 -11.58
CA PRO A 46 31.05 -35.87 -11.92
C PRO A 46 30.84 -35.72 -13.45
N GLY A 47 29.57 -35.69 -13.86
CA GLY A 47 29.20 -35.66 -15.29
C GLY A 47 29.19 -37.02 -16.03
N MET A 48 29.70 -38.08 -15.43
CA MET A 48 29.76 -39.46 -16.04
C MET A 48 28.69 -40.42 -15.49
N VAL A 49 27.74 -39.91 -14.70
CA VAL A 49 26.60 -40.69 -14.21
C VAL A 49 25.72 -41.12 -15.40
N PRO A 50 25.35 -42.43 -15.51
CA PRO A 50 24.46 -42.91 -16.57
C PRO A 50 23.11 -42.16 -16.56
N ALA A 51 22.63 -41.70 -17.75
CA ALA A 51 21.38 -40.95 -17.84
C ALA A 51 20.17 -41.68 -17.27
N GLY A 52 20.11 -43.03 -17.43
CA GLY A 52 19.05 -43.86 -16.85
C GLY A 52 19.00 -43.81 -15.32
N LEU A 53 20.17 -43.74 -14.66
CA LEU A 53 20.24 -43.66 -13.20
C LEU A 53 19.79 -42.26 -12.71
N VAL A 54 20.21 -41.20 -13.41
CA VAL A 54 19.74 -39.81 -13.13
C VAL A 54 18.23 -39.72 -13.31
N LYS A 55 17.69 -40.28 -14.42
CA LYS A 55 16.25 -40.34 -14.67
C LYS A 55 15.48 -41.08 -13.58
N LYS A 56 16.04 -42.22 -13.10
CA LYS A 56 15.40 -42.99 -12.02
C LYS A 56 15.38 -42.25 -10.68
N MET A 57 16.42 -41.48 -10.38
CA MET A 57 16.54 -40.80 -9.08
C MET A 57 15.88 -39.43 -9.06
N TYR A 58 15.99 -38.64 -10.13
CA TYR A 58 15.56 -37.27 -10.19
C TYR A 58 14.43 -37.00 -11.20
N GLY A 59 14.11 -38.00 -12.05
CA GLY A 59 13.21 -37.83 -13.18
C GLY A 59 11.82 -37.38 -12.80
N LYS A 60 11.25 -37.90 -11.70
CA LYS A 60 9.93 -37.46 -11.21
C LYS A 60 9.94 -36.04 -10.72
N GLY A 61 10.95 -35.62 -9.94
CA GLY A 61 11.10 -34.25 -9.47
C GLY A 61 11.26 -33.29 -10.65
N ILE A 62 12.15 -33.62 -11.60
CA ILE A 62 12.35 -32.81 -12.80
C ILE A 62 11.07 -32.71 -13.64
N LEU A 63 10.31 -33.80 -13.79
CA LEU A 63 9.03 -33.78 -14.49
C LEU A 63 8.03 -32.86 -13.79
N ALA A 64 7.89 -33.01 -12.46
CA ALA A 64 7.00 -32.15 -11.68
C ALA A 64 7.37 -30.65 -11.80
N ASP A 65 8.66 -30.32 -11.70
CA ASP A 65 9.15 -28.94 -11.84
C ASP A 65 8.87 -28.35 -13.23
N VAL A 66 9.09 -29.15 -14.28
CA VAL A 66 8.83 -28.72 -15.66
C VAL A 66 7.33 -28.53 -15.88
N LEU A 67 6.49 -29.45 -15.40
CA LEU A 67 5.03 -29.34 -15.54
C LEU A 67 4.53 -28.12 -14.79
N ASN A 68 4.94 -27.89 -13.56
CA ASN A 68 4.53 -26.72 -12.77
C ASN A 68 4.92 -25.41 -13.46
N LYS A 69 6.14 -25.33 -13.98
CA LYS A 69 6.60 -24.15 -14.71
C LYS A 69 5.75 -23.88 -15.96
N GLN A 70 5.52 -24.90 -16.78
CA GLN A 70 4.76 -24.75 -18.01
C GLN A 70 3.28 -24.44 -17.75
N VAL A 71 2.70 -25.02 -16.71
CA VAL A 71 1.33 -24.69 -16.28
C VAL A 71 1.25 -23.22 -15.86
N GLY A 72 2.20 -22.73 -15.04
CA GLY A 72 2.24 -21.32 -14.64
C GLY A 72 2.36 -20.38 -15.83
N GLU A 73 3.27 -20.67 -16.77
CA GLU A 73 3.45 -19.87 -18.00
C GLU A 73 2.18 -19.90 -18.87
N ALA A 74 1.50 -21.03 -18.96
CA ALA A 74 0.26 -21.17 -19.73
C ALA A 74 -0.92 -20.38 -19.12
N LEU A 75 -1.07 -20.45 -17.79
CA LEU A 75 -2.08 -19.68 -17.07
C LEU A 75 -1.87 -18.19 -17.24
N GLN A 76 -0.63 -17.73 -17.00
CA GLN A 76 -0.29 -16.31 -17.13
C GLN A 76 -0.57 -15.81 -18.57
N LYS A 77 -0.10 -16.54 -19.57
CA LYS A 77 -0.32 -16.21 -20.97
C LYS A 77 -1.81 -16.12 -21.31
N HIS A 78 -2.62 -17.09 -20.83
CA HIS A 78 -4.07 -17.09 -21.07
C HIS A 78 -4.76 -15.89 -20.44
N ILE A 79 -4.38 -15.55 -19.20
CA ILE A 79 -4.91 -14.38 -18.47
C ILE A 79 -4.58 -13.09 -19.21
N GLU A 80 -3.33 -12.94 -19.68
CA GLU A 80 -2.87 -11.75 -20.41
C GLU A 80 -3.55 -11.61 -21.78
N GLU A 81 -3.60 -12.68 -22.57
CA GLU A 81 -4.20 -12.69 -23.90
C GLU A 81 -5.71 -12.38 -23.86
N ASN A 82 -6.42 -12.88 -22.86
CA ASN A 82 -7.84 -12.62 -22.66
C ASN A 82 -8.11 -11.37 -21.81
N LYS A 83 -7.06 -10.65 -21.38
CA LYS A 83 -7.15 -9.43 -20.57
C LYS A 83 -8.02 -9.63 -19.31
N LEU A 84 -7.94 -10.81 -18.71
CA LEU A 84 -8.70 -11.12 -17.50
C LEU A 84 -8.12 -10.36 -16.31
N GLN A 85 -8.90 -9.53 -15.67
CA GLN A 85 -8.52 -8.90 -14.42
C GLN A 85 -8.87 -9.84 -13.27
N ILE A 86 -7.93 -10.74 -12.94
CA ILE A 86 -8.15 -11.73 -11.88
C ILE A 86 -8.02 -11.12 -10.49
N LEU A 87 -8.77 -11.68 -9.54
CA LEU A 87 -8.70 -11.36 -8.12
C LEU A 87 -7.89 -12.44 -7.40
N GLY A 88 -6.75 -12.07 -6.88
CA GLY A 88 -5.79 -13.00 -6.28
C GLY A 88 -5.07 -13.86 -7.34
N GLU A 89 -4.65 -15.06 -6.94
CA GLU A 89 -3.95 -16.01 -7.80
C GLU A 89 -4.85 -17.20 -8.13
N PRO A 90 -4.65 -17.87 -9.28
CA PRO A 90 -5.34 -19.13 -9.58
C PRO A 90 -5.12 -20.15 -8.47
N LEU A 91 -6.19 -20.72 -7.93
CA LEU A 91 -6.12 -21.76 -6.91
C LEU A 91 -6.32 -23.15 -7.52
N PRO A 92 -5.59 -24.18 -7.07
CA PRO A 92 -5.87 -25.55 -7.49
C PRO A 92 -7.34 -25.91 -7.26
N ASN A 93 -7.99 -26.44 -8.30
CA ASN A 93 -9.37 -26.89 -8.20
C ASN A 93 -9.45 -28.22 -7.47
N GLU A 94 -10.38 -28.37 -6.53
CA GLU A 94 -10.53 -29.59 -5.71
C GLU A 94 -10.97 -30.80 -6.54
N GLU A 95 -11.67 -30.57 -7.66
CA GLU A 95 -12.11 -31.60 -8.59
C GLU A 95 -11.05 -31.93 -9.65
N SER A 96 -9.84 -31.41 -9.52
CA SER A 96 -8.74 -31.67 -10.46
C SER A 96 -8.44 -33.17 -10.55
N PRO A 97 -8.21 -33.71 -11.74
CA PRO A 97 -7.82 -35.12 -11.88
C PRO A 97 -6.58 -35.45 -11.04
N LYS A 98 -6.59 -36.63 -10.41
CA LYS A 98 -5.38 -37.10 -9.72
C LYS A 98 -4.31 -37.40 -10.75
N ILE A 99 -3.12 -36.87 -10.56
CA ILE A 99 -1.99 -37.00 -11.46
C ILE A 99 -1.10 -38.16 -10.99
N ASP A 100 -0.84 -39.12 -11.86
CA ASP A 100 0.14 -40.20 -11.65
C ASP A 100 1.36 -39.95 -12.53
N LEU A 101 2.42 -39.39 -11.95
CA LEU A 101 3.67 -39.10 -12.65
C LEU A 101 4.42 -40.35 -13.14
N ASP A 102 3.99 -41.57 -12.74
CA ASP A 102 4.61 -42.83 -13.17
C ASP A 102 3.95 -43.39 -14.42
N ASN A 103 2.64 -43.29 -14.52
CA ASN A 103 1.86 -43.98 -15.53
C ASN A 103 1.21 -43.03 -16.56
N ASP A 104 0.97 -41.77 -16.17
CA ASP A 104 0.34 -40.81 -17.07
C ASP A 104 1.38 -40.18 -18.03
N THR A 105 0.93 -39.88 -19.22
CA THR A 105 1.70 -39.17 -20.25
C THR A 105 1.05 -37.86 -20.63
N THR A 106 -0.26 -37.71 -20.35
CA THR A 106 -1.00 -36.45 -20.53
C THR A 106 -1.46 -35.98 -19.16
N PHE A 107 -1.13 -34.75 -18.85
CA PHE A 107 -1.40 -34.15 -17.54
C PHE A 107 -2.40 -33.00 -17.68
N THR A 108 -3.49 -33.07 -16.92
CA THR A 108 -4.49 -32.00 -16.88
C THR A 108 -4.56 -31.44 -15.48
N PHE A 109 -4.33 -30.14 -15.39
CA PHE A 109 -4.41 -29.35 -14.15
C PHE A 109 -5.59 -28.40 -14.26
N ALA A 110 -6.43 -28.37 -13.24
CA ALA A 110 -7.53 -27.42 -13.17
C ALA A 110 -7.30 -26.41 -12.06
N PHE A 111 -7.60 -25.14 -12.35
CA PHE A 111 -7.46 -24.03 -11.42
C PHE A 111 -8.71 -23.19 -11.40
N ASP A 112 -9.16 -22.85 -10.20
CA ASP A 112 -10.22 -21.87 -10.02
C ASP A 112 -9.62 -20.48 -10.14
N ILE A 113 -10.30 -19.61 -10.88
CA ILE A 113 -10.00 -18.20 -10.94
C ILE A 113 -11.24 -17.38 -10.60
N ALA A 114 -11.02 -16.20 -10.06
CA ALA A 114 -12.03 -15.19 -9.91
C ALA A 114 -11.62 -13.93 -10.65
N VAL A 115 -12.58 -13.22 -11.24
CA VAL A 115 -12.33 -11.97 -11.97
C VAL A 115 -12.98 -10.80 -11.28
N ALA A 116 -12.42 -9.61 -11.49
CA ALA A 116 -12.98 -8.38 -10.98
C ALA A 116 -14.36 -8.11 -11.60
N PRO A 117 -15.34 -7.64 -10.82
CA PRO A 117 -16.62 -7.21 -11.34
C PRO A 117 -16.49 -5.98 -12.23
N GLU A 118 -17.43 -5.76 -13.11
CA GLU A 118 -17.55 -4.48 -13.82
C GLU A 118 -18.18 -3.43 -12.90
N PHE A 119 -17.60 -2.26 -12.82
CA PHE A 119 -18.08 -1.13 -12.02
C PHE A 119 -17.64 0.22 -12.62
N ASP A 120 -18.24 1.30 -12.14
CA ASP A 120 -17.87 2.68 -12.47
C ASP A 120 -17.55 3.47 -11.18
N ALA A 121 -16.27 3.71 -10.95
CA ALA A 121 -15.76 4.48 -9.80
C ALA A 121 -15.82 6.00 -10.01
N LYS A 122 -16.17 6.49 -11.20
CA LYS A 122 -16.08 7.91 -11.56
C LYS A 122 -17.08 8.74 -10.77
N LEU A 123 -16.59 9.78 -10.13
CA LEU A 123 -17.43 10.83 -9.56
C LEU A 123 -17.71 11.92 -10.60
N ASN A 124 -18.67 12.78 -10.31
CA ASN A 124 -19.04 13.92 -11.18
C ASN A 124 -19.62 15.06 -10.35
N GLY A 125 -20.00 16.18 -11.00
CA GLY A 125 -20.51 17.37 -10.33
C GLY A 125 -21.81 17.22 -9.52
N LYS A 126 -22.46 16.03 -9.54
CA LYS A 126 -23.57 15.72 -8.64
C LYS A 126 -23.10 15.21 -7.28
N ASN A 127 -21.86 14.70 -7.21
CA ASN A 127 -21.27 14.27 -5.97
C ASN A 127 -20.74 15.50 -5.21
N LYS A 128 -21.28 15.70 -4.01
CA LYS A 128 -20.91 16.82 -3.13
C LYS A 128 -19.95 16.33 -2.07
N VAL A 129 -18.81 16.99 -1.91
CA VAL A 129 -17.82 16.67 -0.90
C VAL A 129 -17.47 17.93 -0.13
N ALA A 130 -17.47 17.86 1.20
CA ALA A 130 -17.19 19.00 2.04
C ALA A 130 -15.68 19.24 2.10
N GLU A 131 -15.26 20.48 1.90
CA GLU A 131 -13.91 20.96 2.21
C GLU A 131 -13.98 21.84 3.45
N TYR A 132 -13.25 21.47 4.49
CA TYR A 132 -13.38 22.14 5.79
C TYR A 132 -12.37 23.27 5.94
N GLU A 133 -12.87 24.45 6.30
CA GLU A 133 -12.05 25.58 6.76
C GLU A 133 -12.10 25.62 8.30
N ILE A 134 -11.00 25.20 8.93
CA ILE A 134 -10.92 25.10 10.39
C ILE A 134 -10.58 26.47 10.95
N GLU A 135 -11.42 26.97 11.85
CA GLU A 135 -11.23 28.29 12.47
C GLU A 135 -10.08 28.27 13.48
N VAL A 136 -9.08 29.13 13.26
CA VAL A 136 -7.96 29.33 14.19
C VAL A 136 -8.28 30.50 15.11
N THR A 137 -8.53 30.20 16.38
CA THR A 137 -8.87 31.20 17.41
C THR A 137 -7.64 31.77 18.08
N ASP A 138 -7.78 32.97 18.66
CA ASP A 138 -6.69 33.59 19.43
C ASP A 138 -6.31 32.76 20.67
N GLU A 139 -7.24 31.97 21.23
CA GLU A 139 -6.95 31.02 22.29
C GLU A 139 -6.00 29.91 21.85
N MET A 140 -6.16 29.37 20.62
CA MET A 140 -5.24 28.39 20.04
C MET A 140 -3.84 28.99 19.85
N VAL A 141 -3.78 30.25 19.38
CA VAL A 141 -2.50 30.97 19.26
C VAL A 141 -1.85 31.14 20.61
N GLN A 142 -2.61 31.54 21.65
CA GLN A 142 -2.08 31.68 22.99
C GLN A 142 -1.56 30.37 23.56
N LYS A 143 -2.32 29.27 23.43
CA LYS A 143 -1.88 27.94 23.86
C LYS A 143 -0.56 27.52 23.19
N GLN A 144 -0.41 27.82 21.91
CA GLN A 144 0.83 27.48 21.18
C GLN A 144 1.99 28.35 21.64
N VAL A 145 1.77 29.65 21.87
CA VAL A 145 2.79 30.57 22.45
C VAL A 145 3.21 30.08 23.83
N ASP A 146 2.27 29.69 24.70
CA ASP A 146 2.55 29.16 26.02
C ASP A 146 3.32 27.83 25.93
N ALA A 147 2.99 26.98 24.97
CA ALA A 147 3.72 25.74 24.72
C ALA A 147 5.20 26.02 24.32
N TYR A 148 5.45 27.01 23.47
CA TYR A 148 6.80 27.43 23.16
C TYR A 148 7.53 28.02 24.36
N ALA A 149 6.86 28.88 25.15
CA ALA A 149 7.46 29.45 26.36
C ALA A 149 7.84 28.35 27.37
N ASN A 150 6.98 27.35 27.57
CA ASN A 150 7.29 26.22 28.46
C ASN A 150 8.43 25.33 27.91
N ARG A 151 8.46 25.07 26.60
CA ARG A 151 9.47 24.24 25.96
C ARG A 151 10.88 24.83 26.07
N PHE A 152 11.00 26.13 25.89
CA PHE A 152 12.26 26.88 25.95
C PHE A 152 12.50 27.53 27.30
N GLY A 153 11.66 27.19 28.31
CA GLY A 153 11.80 27.64 29.68
C GLY A 153 12.94 26.97 30.44
N GLU A 154 13.15 27.41 31.65
CA GLU A 154 14.16 26.87 32.56
C GLU A 154 13.57 25.69 33.33
N TYR A 155 14.19 24.52 33.21
CA TYR A 155 13.77 23.33 33.94
C TYR A 155 14.43 23.30 35.33
N ILE A 156 13.63 23.34 36.38
CA ILE A 156 14.08 23.17 37.77
C ILE A 156 13.79 21.72 38.17
N PRO A 157 14.86 20.92 38.44
CA PRO A 157 14.67 19.53 38.84
C PRO A 157 14.01 19.40 40.21
N GLU A 158 13.39 18.25 40.47
CA GLU A 158 12.78 17.91 41.75
C GLU A 158 13.87 17.96 42.90
N ASP A 159 13.53 18.68 43.96
CA ASP A 159 14.31 18.66 45.20
C ASP A 159 13.55 17.81 46.23
N LYS A 160 13.95 16.54 46.37
CA LYS A 160 13.30 15.59 47.29
C LYS A 160 13.56 15.94 48.75
N GLU A 161 14.67 16.59 49.09
CA GLU A 161 14.96 16.97 50.47
C GLU A 161 14.15 18.18 50.90
N ALA A 162 13.88 19.12 49.95
CA ALA A 162 13.00 20.26 50.18
C ALA A 162 11.55 20.02 49.88
N GLY A 163 11.15 18.81 49.38
CA GLY A 163 9.78 18.47 49.04
C GLY A 163 9.24 19.23 47.81
N LYS A 164 10.11 19.80 46.99
CA LYS A 164 9.72 20.57 45.78
C LYS A 164 9.66 19.65 44.57
N LYS A 165 8.54 19.69 43.87
CA LYS A 165 8.38 18.99 42.58
C LYS A 165 9.17 19.68 41.49
N ALA A 166 9.53 18.91 40.46
CA ALA A 166 10.11 19.47 39.23
C ALA A 166 9.12 20.51 38.63
N GLU A 167 9.66 21.65 38.24
CA GLU A 167 8.90 22.77 37.67
C GLU A 167 9.59 23.32 36.44
N VAL A 168 8.81 23.87 35.48
CA VAL A 168 9.35 24.61 34.36
C VAL A 168 8.97 26.07 34.53
N ILE A 169 9.96 26.95 34.58
CA ILE A 169 9.72 28.40 34.52
C ILE A 169 9.62 28.76 33.03
N PRO A 170 8.44 29.19 32.53
CA PRO A 170 8.29 29.55 31.12
C PRO A 170 9.26 30.66 30.71
N ALA A 171 9.80 30.56 29.50
CA ALA A 171 10.61 31.61 28.91
C ALA A 171 9.75 32.89 28.70
N LYS A 172 10.39 34.03 28.78
CA LYS A 172 9.72 35.31 28.45
C LYS A 172 9.41 35.35 26.96
N ILE A 173 8.27 36.01 26.65
CA ILE A 173 7.85 36.19 25.25
C ILE A 173 8.61 37.41 24.72
N ASP A 174 9.83 37.21 24.25
CA ASP A 174 10.76 38.22 23.79
C ASP A 174 11.60 37.72 22.59
N ALA A 175 12.51 38.56 22.12
CA ALA A 175 13.33 38.28 20.94
C ALA A 175 14.17 36.98 21.09
N GLU A 176 14.53 36.61 22.32
CA GLU A 176 15.29 35.38 22.56
C GLU A 176 14.40 34.13 22.29
N LEU A 177 13.16 34.12 22.78
CA LEU A 177 12.19 33.09 22.50
C LEU A 177 11.89 33.02 20.99
N PHE A 178 11.69 34.18 20.33
CA PHE A 178 11.40 34.22 18.91
C PHE A 178 12.53 33.61 18.07
N ALA A 179 13.79 33.91 18.43
CA ALA A 179 14.95 33.33 17.78
C ALA A 179 15.05 31.81 18.02
N LYS A 180 14.72 31.33 19.24
CA LYS A 180 14.70 29.89 19.53
C LYS A 180 13.64 29.14 18.72
N VAL A 181 12.50 29.78 18.42
CA VAL A 181 11.39 29.17 17.66
C VAL A 181 11.63 29.24 16.16
N TYR A 182 12.09 30.41 15.62
CA TYR A 182 12.14 30.66 14.19
C TYR A 182 13.54 30.80 13.59
N GLY A 183 14.61 30.69 14.43
CA GLY A 183 15.99 30.74 13.95
C GLY A 183 16.32 32.02 13.19
N ASP A 184 16.92 31.88 12.01
CA ASP A 184 17.32 33.01 11.15
C ASP A 184 16.15 33.90 10.67
N ASN A 185 14.94 33.38 10.70
CA ASN A 185 13.71 34.10 10.34
C ASN A 185 13.01 34.70 11.58
N THR A 186 13.75 35.16 12.56
CA THR A 186 13.23 35.70 13.81
C THR A 186 12.25 36.85 13.57
N PRO A 187 11.02 36.81 14.13
CA PRO A 187 10.09 37.91 14.14
C PRO A 187 10.64 39.18 14.85
N LYS A 188 10.25 40.37 14.41
CA LYS A 188 10.77 41.61 14.94
C LYS A 188 10.18 41.99 16.29
N ASP A 189 8.92 41.57 16.51
CA ASP A 189 8.16 41.90 17.72
C ASP A 189 7.14 40.77 18.03
N GLU A 190 6.47 40.90 19.19
CA GLU A 190 5.48 39.93 19.63
C GLU A 190 4.27 39.85 18.68
N ALA A 191 3.87 40.95 18.04
CA ALA A 191 2.75 40.96 17.12
C ALA A 191 3.08 40.12 15.87
N GLU A 192 4.28 40.29 15.30
CA GLU A 192 4.74 39.45 14.18
C GLU A 192 4.93 37.98 14.59
N PHE A 193 5.45 37.73 15.80
CA PHE A 193 5.59 36.37 16.34
C PHE A 193 4.24 35.66 16.40
N ARG A 194 3.23 36.32 17.02
CA ARG A 194 1.88 35.74 17.12
C ARG A 194 1.22 35.56 15.76
N ALA A 195 1.44 36.50 14.83
CA ALA A 195 0.92 36.40 13.46
C ALA A 195 1.51 35.17 12.73
N ARG A 196 2.81 34.89 12.90
CA ARG A 196 3.46 33.67 12.35
C ARG A 196 2.96 32.40 13.01
N VAL A 197 2.86 32.37 14.33
CA VAL A 197 2.26 31.23 15.05
C VAL A 197 0.85 30.95 14.53
N LYS A 198 0.03 32.00 14.30
CA LYS A 198 -1.30 31.83 13.71
C LYS A 198 -1.23 31.26 12.30
N ALA A 199 -0.31 31.71 11.46
CA ALA A 199 -0.12 31.21 10.12
C ALA A 199 0.33 29.74 10.12
N ASP A 200 1.22 29.37 11.02
CA ASP A 200 1.69 27.98 11.17
C ASP A 200 0.55 27.04 11.59
N ILE A 201 -0.29 27.48 12.56
CA ILE A 201 -1.50 26.73 12.94
C ILE A 201 -2.45 26.62 11.75
N GLN A 202 -2.67 27.70 10.99
CA GLN A 202 -3.53 27.68 9.81
C GLN A 202 -3.01 26.69 8.75
N ALA A 203 -1.71 26.68 8.51
CA ALA A 203 -1.09 25.73 7.57
C ALA A 203 -1.28 24.26 8.02
N SER A 204 -1.06 24.00 9.32
CA SER A 204 -1.31 22.66 9.87
C SER A 204 -2.77 22.22 9.74
N MET A 205 -3.71 23.11 10.04
CA MET A 205 -5.15 22.85 9.92
C MET A 205 -5.58 22.67 8.46
N ALA A 206 -4.94 23.37 7.52
CA ALA A 206 -5.19 23.16 6.08
C ALA A 206 -4.77 21.76 5.61
N GLU A 207 -3.63 21.27 6.09
CA GLU A 207 -3.19 19.90 5.78
C GLU A 207 -4.13 18.84 6.39
N GLU A 208 -4.60 19.04 7.62
CA GLU A 208 -5.60 18.16 8.23
C GLU A 208 -6.93 18.16 7.45
N SER A 209 -7.37 19.33 7.00
CA SER A 209 -8.55 19.49 6.15
C SER A 209 -8.37 18.77 4.80
N LYS A 210 -7.20 18.90 4.18
CA LYS A 210 -6.87 18.22 2.92
C LYS A 210 -6.89 16.71 3.11
N TYR A 211 -6.32 16.21 4.20
CA TYR A 211 -6.36 14.79 4.53
C TYR A 211 -7.81 14.29 4.69
N ARG A 212 -8.64 15.02 5.46
CA ARG A 212 -10.06 14.69 5.64
C ARG A 212 -10.82 14.71 4.33
N PHE A 213 -10.58 15.69 3.48
CA PHE A 213 -11.18 15.79 2.15
C PHE A 213 -10.86 14.57 1.28
N GLY A 214 -9.60 14.07 1.33
CA GLY A 214 -9.21 12.83 0.67
C GLY A 214 -10.00 11.61 1.18
N LEU A 215 -10.20 11.49 2.50
CA LEU A 215 -11.02 10.43 3.09
C LEU A 215 -12.48 10.51 2.64
N ASP A 216 -13.04 11.71 2.57
CA ASP A 216 -14.43 11.93 2.13
C ASP A 216 -14.59 11.63 0.62
N LEU A 217 -13.57 11.93 -0.21
CA LEU A 217 -13.52 11.53 -1.62
C LEU A 217 -13.48 10.00 -1.75
N LYS A 218 -12.60 9.33 -0.99
CA LYS A 218 -12.54 7.85 -0.94
C LYS A 218 -13.90 7.27 -0.56
N ALA A 219 -14.52 7.78 0.50
CA ALA A 219 -15.84 7.33 0.93
C ALA A 219 -16.92 7.53 -0.14
N ALA A 220 -16.88 8.66 -0.88
CA ALA A 220 -17.81 8.92 -1.97
C ALA A 220 -17.63 7.93 -3.14
N VAL A 221 -16.40 7.54 -3.46
CA VAL A 221 -16.10 6.50 -4.46
C VAL A 221 -16.59 5.14 -3.98
N LEU A 222 -16.24 4.73 -2.76
CA LEU A 222 -16.67 3.45 -2.17
C LEU A 222 -18.19 3.32 -2.08
N LYS A 223 -18.89 4.41 -1.80
CA LYS A 223 -20.36 4.45 -1.80
C LYS A 223 -20.96 4.10 -3.18
N LYS A 224 -20.32 4.49 -4.27
CA LYS A 224 -20.77 4.06 -5.61
C LYS A 224 -20.59 2.55 -5.83
N MET A 225 -19.60 1.95 -5.16
CA MET A 225 -19.30 0.53 -5.23
C MET A 225 -20.02 -0.30 -4.16
N GLU A 226 -20.93 0.28 -3.39
CA GLU A 226 -21.65 -0.42 -2.32
C GLU A 226 -22.37 -1.68 -2.80
N LYS A 227 -22.97 -1.61 -4.01
CA LYS A 227 -23.74 -2.71 -4.62
C LYS A 227 -22.90 -3.65 -5.48
N VAL A 228 -21.60 -3.43 -5.56
CA VAL A 228 -20.70 -4.30 -6.32
C VAL A 228 -20.43 -5.55 -5.50
N GLU A 229 -20.82 -6.70 -6.04
CA GLU A 229 -20.65 -8.01 -5.44
C GLU A 229 -19.30 -8.61 -5.86
N PHE A 230 -18.69 -9.37 -4.98
CA PHE A 230 -17.42 -10.07 -5.17
C PHE A 230 -17.59 -11.56 -4.95
N PRO A 231 -16.75 -12.42 -5.54
CA PRO A 231 -16.76 -13.86 -5.29
C PRO A 231 -16.13 -14.16 -3.93
N GLU A 232 -16.84 -13.84 -2.85
CA GLU A 232 -16.31 -13.86 -1.48
C GLU A 232 -15.83 -15.25 -1.04
N ASP A 233 -16.50 -16.32 -1.47
CA ASP A 233 -16.10 -17.70 -1.20
C ASP A 233 -14.71 -18.03 -1.77
N PHE A 234 -14.46 -17.59 -3.00
CA PHE A 234 -13.12 -17.73 -3.61
C PHE A 234 -12.08 -16.88 -2.87
N LEU A 235 -12.39 -15.62 -2.59
CA LEU A 235 -11.46 -14.70 -1.93
C LEU A 235 -11.09 -15.20 -0.53
N ARG A 236 -12.04 -15.72 0.23
CA ARG A 236 -11.78 -16.32 1.54
C ARG A 236 -10.83 -17.52 1.44
N ARG A 237 -11.10 -18.42 0.49
CA ARG A 237 -10.24 -19.56 0.23
C ARG A 237 -8.84 -19.13 -0.20
N TRP A 238 -8.74 -18.12 -1.05
CA TRP A 238 -7.47 -17.58 -1.50
C TRP A 238 -6.65 -16.98 -0.36
N VAL A 239 -7.25 -16.16 0.50
CA VAL A 239 -6.57 -15.56 1.65
C VAL A 239 -6.04 -16.64 2.59
N LEU A 240 -6.83 -17.66 2.89
CA LEU A 240 -6.40 -18.77 3.76
C LEU A 240 -5.31 -19.63 3.11
N ALA A 241 -5.33 -19.79 1.79
CA ALA A 241 -4.31 -20.56 1.06
C ALA A 241 -2.96 -19.83 0.98
N THR A 242 -2.98 -18.49 0.91
CA THR A 242 -1.78 -17.66 0.75
C THR A 242 -1.22 -17.15 2.08
N ASN A 243 -2.00 -17.17 3.15
CA ASN A 243 -1.58 -16.71 4.47
C ASN A 243 -1.74 -17.83 5.52
N GLU A 244 -0.71 -18.67 5.66
CA GLU A 244 -0.69 -19.80 6.59
C GLU A 244 -0.89 -19.40 8.08
N LYS A 245 -0.69 -18.13 8.44
CA LYS A 245 -0.82 -17.64 9.80
C LYS A 245 -2.23 -17.16 10.14
N MET A 246 -3.07 -16.95 9.13
CA MET A 246 -4.42 -16.43 9.32
C MET A 246 -5.40 -17.56 9.63
N THR A 247 -6.13 -17.42 10.71
CA THR A 247 -7.22 -18.34 11.06
C THR A 247 -8.53 -17.94 10.40
N ALA A 248 -9.47 -18.88 10.28
CA ALA A 248 -10.79 -18.58 9.71
C ALA A 248 -11.56 -17.55 10.55
N GLU A 249 -11.39 -17.57 11.88
CA GLU A 249 -12.05 -16.62 12.80
C GLU A 249 -11.50 -15.19 12.64
N GLU A 250 -10.19 -15.05 12.48
CA GLU A 250 -9.54 -13.75 12.18
C GLU A 250 -9.98 -13.23 10.83
N LEU A 251 -10.00 -14.12 9.80
CA LEU A 251 -10.48 -13.76 8.50
C LEU A 251 -11.93 -13.27 8.52
N ASP A 252 -12.84 -13.96 9.23
CA ASP A 252 -14.24 -13.56 9.32
C ASP A 252 -14.42 -12.14 9.90
N LYS A 253 -13.56 -11.79 10.85
CA LYS A 253 -13.56 -10.46 11.48
C LYS A 253 -13.03 -9.37 10.53
N ASP A 254 -11.95 -9.68 9.81
CA ASP A 254 -11.24 -8.68 9.01
C ASP A 254 -11.72 -8.62 7.55
N PHE A 255 -12.47 -9.64 7.10
CA PHE A 255 -12.91 -9.77 5.71
C PHE A 255 -13.72 -8.58 5.18
N PRO A 256 -14.66 -7.98 5.93
CA PRO A 256 -15.38 -6.80 5.44
C PRO A 256 -14.45 -5.63 5.10
N LYS A 257 -13.41 -5.43 5.92
CA LYS A 257 -12.39 -4.41 5.68
C LYS A 257 -11.52 -4.76 4.47
N MET A 258 -11.16 -6.03 4.32
CA MET A 258 -10.41 -6.50 3.15
C MET A 258 -11.18 -6.27 1.85
N ILE A 259 -12.50 -6.50 1.83
CA ILE A 259 -13.36 -6.22 0.67
C ILE A 259 -13.42 -4.71 0.39
N GLU A 260 -13.49 -3.87 1.42
CA GLU A 260 -13.45 -2.40 1.24
C GLU A 260 -12.12 -1.94 0.65
N GLU A 261 -11.01 -2.48 1.14
CA GLU A 261 -9.67 -2.19 0.61
C GLU A 261 -9.51 -2.69 -0.83
N LEU A 262 -10.06 -3.86 -1.16
CA LEU A 262 -10.09 -4.39 -2.53
C LEU A 262 -10.91 -3.47 -3.45
N LYS A 263 -12.10 -3.03 -3.01
CA LYS A 263 -12.91 -2.05 -3.76
C LYS A 263 -12.11 -0.78 -4.04
N TRP A 264 -11.43 -0.25 -3.03
CA TRP A 264 -10.61 0.94 -3.20
C TRP A 264 -9.44 0.71 -4.15
N HIS A 265 -8.77 -0.44 -4.06
CA HIS A 265 -7.67 -0.79 -4.97
C HIS A 265 -8.12 -0.82 -6.43
N LEU A 266 -9.21 -1.51 -6.72
CA LEU A 266 -9.78 -1.57 -8.07
C LEU A 266 -10.26 -0.20 -8.56
N ALA A 267 -10.85 0.62 -7.66
CA ALA A 267 -11.25 1.98 -8.00
C ALA A 267 -10.03 2.86 -8.31
N LYS A 268 -8.93 2.73 -7.56
CA LYS A 268 -7.66 3.45 -7.84
C LYS A 268 -7.18 3.14 -9.26
N ASP A 269 -7.16 1.87 -9.66
CA ASP A 269 -6.70 1.47 -10.99
C ASP A 269 -7.53 2.09 -12.12
N GLN A 270 -8.84 2.20 -11.92
CA GLN A 270 -9.72 2.85 -12.88
C GLN A 270 -9.52 4.38 -12.91
N LEU A 271 -9.41 5.02 -11.74
CA LEU A 271 -9.22 6.46 -11.61
C LEU A 271 -7.83 6.90 -12.09
N MET A 272 -6.80 6.09 -11.89
CA MET A 272 -5.46 6.35 -12.46
C MET A 272 -5.50 6.44 -13.99
N LYS A 273 -6.25 5.55 -14.63
CA LYS A 273 -6.44 5.58 -16.09
C LYS A 273 -7.28 6.77 -16.52
N GLU A 274 -8.33 7.10 -15.76
CA GLU A 274 -9.24 8.22 -16.06
C GLU A 274 -8.52 9.57 -16.01
N PHE A 275 -7.65 9.78 -15.02
CA PHE A 275 -6.93 11.03 -14.83
C PHE A 275 -5.53 11.03 -15.43
N ASP A 276 -5.15 9.99 -16.22
CA ASP A 276 -3.78 9.80 -16.75
C ASP A 276 -2.70 10.04 -15.68
N VAL A 277 -2.92 9.47 -14.48
CA VAL A 277 -2.02 9.65 -13.33
C VAL A 277 -0.67 9.01 -13.63
N LYS A 278 0.37 9.82 -13.65
CA LYS A 278 1.78 9.40 -13.76
C LYS A 278 2.52 9.83 -12.52
N VAL A 279 3.34 8.95 -11.99
CA VAL A 279 4.21 9.24 -10.85
C VAL A 279 5.61 9.45 -11.38
N GLU A 280 6.07 10.69 -11.27
CA GLU A 280 7.44 11.05 -11.62
C GLU A 280 8.34 10.96 -10.37
N LYS A 281 9.63 10.87 -10.60
CA LYS A 281 10.62 10.79 -9.51
C LYS A 281 10.53 11.99 -8.56
N GLU A 282 10.32 13.16 -9.13
CA GLU A 282 10.19 14.43 -8.42
C GLU A 282 8.99 14.46 -7.48
N ASP A 283 7.88 13.81 -7.84
CA ASP A 283 6.69 13.68 -6.99
C ASP A 283 7.03 12.87 -5.73
N VAL A 284 7.75 11.76 -5.92
CA VAL A 284 8.13 10.84 -4.84
C VAL A 284 9.14 11.51 -3.90
N GLU A 285 10.16 12.17 -4.45
CA GLU A 285 11.16 12.91 -3.68
C GLU A 285 10.55 14.09 -2.93
N GLY A 286 9.63 14.82 -3.58
CA GLY A 286 8.90 15.93 -2.97
C GLY A 286 8.06 15.47 -1.78
N TYR A 287 7.28 14.43 -1.95
CA TYR A 287 6.44 13.87 -0.87
C TYR A 287 7.30 13.26 0.26
N ALA A 288 8.39 12.58 -0.06
CA ALA A 288 9.33 12.06 0.95
C ALA A 288 9.92 13.19 1.82
N LYS A 289 10.23 14.37 1.22
CA LYS A 289 10.67 15.55 1.96
C LYS A 289 9.59 16.11 2.88
N GLU A 290 8.32 16.12 2.44
CA GLU A 290 7.19 16.53 3.29
C GLU A 290 7.04 15.60 4.49
N VAL A 291 7.11 14.29 4.28
CA VAL A 291 7.09 13.29 5.36
C VAL A 291 8.26 13.49 6.32
N ALA A 292 9.47 13.70 5.81
CA ALA A 292 10.65 14.00 6.61
C ALA A 292 10.43 15.26 7.46
N ARG A 293 9.92 16.34 6.87
CA ARG A 293 9.63 17.61 7.58
C ARG A 293 8.62 17.38 8.71
N MET A 294 7.52 16.64 8.45
CA MET A 294 6.53 16.33 9.48
C MET A 294 7.14 15.53 10.64
N GLN A 295 8.01 14.55 10.35
CA GLN A 295 8.70 13.79 11.40
C GLN A 295 9.63 14.67 12.24
N PHE A 296 10.41 15.54 11.63
CA PHE A 296 11.25 16.49 12.37
C PHE A 296 10.43 17.44 13.23
N MET A 297 9.28 17.92 12.71
CA MET A 297 8.36 18.76 13.48
C MET A 297 7.80 18.02 14.72
N GLN A 298 7.48 16.73 14.62
CA GLN A 298 7.04 15.92 15.78
C GLN A 298 8.12 15.84 16.87
N TYR A 299 9.40 15.82 16.47
CA TYR A 299 10.52 15.93 17.41
C TYR A 299 10.83 17.39 17.83
N GLY A 300 10.01 18.33 17.32
CA GLY A 300 10.07 19.76 17.65
C GLY A 300 11.17 20.53 16.94
N LEU A 301 11.71 19.97 15.88
CA LEU A 301 12.64 20.67 14.98
C LEU A 301 11.81 21.36 13.91
N MET A 302 11.37 22.61 14.20
CA MET A 302 10.49 23.39 13.31
C MET A 302 11.21 23.89 12.06
N HIS A 303 12.53 24.10 12.16
CA HIS A 303 13.38 24.53 11.05
C HIS A 303 14.50 23.52 10.85
N VAL A 304 14.42 22.81 9.74
CA VAL A 304 15.47 21.90 9.28
C VAL A 304 15.89 22.37 7.90
N GLU A 305 17.19 22.54 7.68
CA GLU A 305 17.73 22.93 6.38
C GLU A 305 17.32 21.92 5.30
N ASP A 306 17.04 22.44 4.10
CA ASP A 306 16.51 21.62 2.99
C ASP A 306 17.46 20.49 2.57
N GLU A 307 18.77 20.67 2.77
CA GLU A 307 19.78 19.65 2.54
C GLU A 307 19.59 18.45 3.48
N TYR A 308 19.38 18.68 4.79
CA TYR A 308 19.13 17.60 5.76
C TYR A 308 17.82 16.88 5.47
N LEU A 309 16.75 17.64 5.12
CA LEU A 309 15.47 17.04 4.71
C LEU A 309 15.65 16.16 3.47
N SER A 310 16.41 16.63 2.48
CA SER A 310 16.68 15.88 1.26
C SER A 310 17.47 14.61 1.53
N ASN A 311 18.51 14.69 2.36
CA ASN A 311 19.33 13.54 2.72
C ASN A 311 18.50 12.49 3.47
N TYR A 312 17.68 12.92 4.43
CA TYR A 312 16.82 12.02 5.19
C TYR A 312 15.75 11.38 4.29
N ALA A 313 15.11 12.17 3.43
CA ALA A 313 14.15 11.65 2.44
C ALA A 313 14.78 10.60 1.52
N ASN A 314 16.00 10.85 1.04
CA ASN A 314 16.74 9.89 0.21
C ASN A 314 17.04 8.58 0.96
N GLU A 315 17.35 8.63 2.26
CA GLU A 315 17.53 7.42 3.06
C GLU A 315 16.20 6.65 3.22
N MET A 316 15.09 7.36 3.44
CA MET A 316 13.77 6.73 3.50
C MET A 316 13.44 6.00 2.18
N LEU A 317 13.76 6.60 1.04
CA LEU A 317 13.50 6.03 -0.29
C LEU A 317 14.37 4.81 -0.65
N LYS A 318 15.44 4.54 0.11
CA LYS A 318 16.23 3.30 -0.05
C LYS A 318 15.54 2.08 0.58
N ASN A 319 14.63 2.29 1.50
CA ASN A 319 13.85 1.22 2.10
C ASN A 319 12.64 0.91 1.21
N GLU A 320 12.53 -0.31 0.72
CA GLU A 320 11.49 -0.72 -0.24
C GLU A 320 10.07 -0.55 0.30
N ASP A 321 9.83 -0.82 1.59
CA ASP A 321 8.51 -0.69 2.19
C ASP A 321 8.10 0.79 2.33
N GLN A 322 9.05 1.64 2.74
CA GLN A 322 8.81 3.10 2.83
C GLN A 322 8.61 3.70 1.44
N LEU A 323 9.41 3.32 0.45
CA LEU A 323 9.25 3.75 -0.93
C LEU A 323 7.87 3.37 -1.46
N ARG A 324 7.44 2.11 -1.27
CA ARG A 324 6.11 1.64 -1.68
C ARG A 324 5.00 2.47 -1.05
N GLY A 325 5.06 2.71 0.27
CA GLY A 325 4.08 3.52 0.98
C GLY A 325 4.04 4.98 0.50
N ILE A 326 5.21 5.57 0.20
CA ILE A 326 5.32 6.93 -0.34
C ILE A 326 4.71 7.01 -1.75
N VAL A 327 5.07 6.06 -2.64
CA VAL A 327 4.52 6.00 -4.00
C VAL A 327 3.00 5.83 -3.97
N GLU A 328 2.49 4.95 -3.13
CA GLU A 328 1.05 4.75 -2.99
C GLU A 328 0.33 6.03 -2.55
N ARG A 329 0.90 6.77 -1.62
CA ARG A 329 0.34 8.03 -1.15
C ARG A 329 0.40 9.13 -2.23
N VAL A 330 1.47 9.19 -3.01
CA VAL A 330 1.59 10.10 -4.15
C VAL A 330 0.50 9.81 -5.19
N VAL A 331 0.28 8.53 -5.51
CA VAL A 331 -0.82 8.10 -6.41
C VAL A 331 -2.17 8.56 -5.86
N GLU A 332 -2.45 8.31 -4.57
CA GLU A 332 -3.71 8.71 -3.94
C GLU A 332 -3.91 10.23 -3.98
N ASN A 333 -2.87 11.01 -3.67
CA ASN A 333 -2.95 12.46 -3.71
C ASN A 333 -3.29 12.97 -5.13
N LYS A 334 -2.63 12.43 -6.15
CA LYS A 334 -2.93 12.79 -7.56
C LYS A 334 -4.35 12.40 -7.98
N ILE A 335 -4.86 11.25 -7.51
CA ILE A 335 -6.25 10.86 -7.72
C ILE A 335 -7.21 11.84 -7.02
N TYR A 336 -6.91 12.23 -5.78
CA TYR A 336 -7.74 13.19 -5.03
C TYR A 336 -7.77 14.57 -5.71
N ASP A 337 -6.64 15.02 -6.25
CA ASP A 337 -6.58 16.27 -7.03
C ASP A 337 -7.44 16.16 -8.31
N GLY A 338 -7.38 15.05 -9.03
CA GLY A 338 -8.25 14.76 -10.17
C GLY A 338 -9.73 14.74 -9.78
N LEU A 339 -10.07 14.04 -8.70
CA LEU A 339 -11.45 13.97 -8.19
C LEU A 339 -11.95 15.33 -7.72
N LYS A 340 -11.12 16.14 -7.07
CA LYS A 340 -11.47 17.52 -6.66
C LYS A 340 -11.91 18.37 -7.84
N GLY A 341 -11.30 18.16 -9.02
CA GLY A 341 -11.65 18.86 -10.25
C GLY A 341 -13.02 18.51 -10.84
N VAL A 342 -13.57 17.34 -10.50
CA VAL A 342 -14.83 16.84 -11.10
C VAL A 342 -16.02 16.83 -10.14
N VAL A 343 -15.79 16.82 -8.82
CA VAL A 343 -16.86 16.86 -7.81
C VAL A 343 -17.31 18.29 -7.51
N LYS A 344 -18.48 18.41 -6.89
CA LYS A 344 -18.91 19.69 -6.32
C LYS A 344 -18.32 19.85 -4.91
N VAL A 345 -17.29 20.68 -4.80
CA VAL A 345 -16.70 21.04 -3.50
C VAL A 345 -17.64 21.99 -2.76
N GLU A 346 -17.97 21.66 -1.51
CA GLU A 346 -18.78 22.52 -0.61
C GLU A 346 -17.90 23.00 0.55
N PRO A 347 -17.43 24.28 0.53
CA PRO A 347 -16.65 24.81 1.63
C PRO A 347 -17.50 24.92 2.90
N LYS A 348 -16.99 24.43 4.03
CA LYS A 348 -17.64 24.45 5.34
C LYS A 348 -16.70 24.96 6.40
N LYS A 349 -17.11 26.04 7.09
CA LYS A 349 -16.39 26.48 8.29
C LYS A 349 -16.74 25.58 9.47
N ILE A 350 -15.74 25.23 10.25
CA ILE A 350 -15.88 24.30 11.38
C ILE A 350 -14.90 24.69 12.50
N SER A 351 -15.31 24.48 13.75
CA SER A 351 -14.39 24.59 14.88
C SER A 351 -13.41 23.42 14.90
N HIS A 352 -12.23 23.60 15.49
CA HIS A 352 -11.24 22.51 15.64
C HIS A 352 -11.83 21.32 16.41
N ASP A 353 -12.61 21.56 17.46
CA ASP A 353 -13.22 20.49 18.28
C ASP A 353 -14.25 19.67 17.49
N ASP A 354 -15.06 20.34 16.66
CA ASP A 354 -16.06 19.64 15.84
C ASP A 354 -15.39 18.93 14.67
N PHE A 355 -14.31 19.50 14.11
CA PHE A 355 -13.52 18.81 13.11
C PHE A 355 -12.92 17.50 13.63
N GLY A 356 -12.38 17.50 14.85
CA GLY A 356 -11.87 16.30 15.51
C GLY A 356 -12.92 15.19 15.71
N LYS A 357 -14.21 15.54 15.80
CA LYS A 357 -15.31 14.56 15.88
C LYS A 357 -15.56 13.81 14.58
N LEU A 358 -15.13 14.36 13.43
CA LEU A 358 -15.30 13.72 12.12
C LEU A 358 -14.45 12.44 11.96
N PHE A 359 -13.46 12.23 12.83
CA PHE A 359 -12.56 11.06 12.81
C PHE A 359 -12.95 9.97 13.82
N LYS A 360 -14.01 10.18 14.57
CA LYS A 360 -14.59 9.22 15.51
C LYS A 360 -15.74 8.47 14.87
#